data_61ae7ab1b97c02ee65deebd344ed80ac
#
_entry.id   61ae7ab1b97c02ee65deebd344ed80ac
#
_cell.length_a   1.000
_cell.length_b   1.000
_cell.length_c   1.000
_cell.angle_alpha   90.00
_cell.angle_beta   90.00
_cell.angle_gamma   90.00
#
_symmetry.space_group_name_H-M   'P 1'
#
loop_
_entity.id
_entity.type
_entity.pdbx_description
1 polymer ?
#
loop_
_entity_poly.entity_id
_entity_poly.type
_entity_poly.pdbx_seq_one_letter_code
_entity_poly.pdbx_strand_id
1 'polypeptide(L)'
;LAAEIKQMEAILALDREVPLDLVPTFLAAHAVPPEFKGRTDDYVNVICSQMLPTLKDWWAANAGERPLPFVDVFCEHGAFDLAQSRRILEAARDLGFPLKIHADEFENLGGASLAAELGAASADHLVKTSQEDIPALAKSDTVAVSLPGTPFGLNEAKYTPAHEVLKAGGLLALATDTNPGTSWCESMQFI
;
A
#
# COMPACT_ATOMS: atom_id res chain seq x y z
N LEU A 1 13.83 7.21 7.33
CA LEU A 1 13.83 5.94 8.09
C LEU A 1 13.47 6.14 9.57
N ALA A 2 14.08 7.11 10.29
CA ALA A 2 13.81 7.29 11.73
C ALA A 2 12.32 7.52 12.06
N ALA A 3 11.60 8.29 11.24
CA ALA A 3 10.17 8.50 11.40
C ALA A 3 9.36 7.21 11.20
N GLU A 4 9.73 6.41 10.21
CA GLU A 4 9.08 5.11 9.93
C GLU A 4 9.30 4.11 11.09
N ILE A 5 10.53 4.02 11.61
CA ILE A 5 10.82 3.17 12.78
C ILE A 5 10.00 3.61 13.99
N LYS A 6 9.90 4.92 14.23
CA LYS A 6 9.07 5.44 15.33
C LYS A 6 7.58 5.05 15.19
N GLN A 7 7.05 4.99 13.97
CA GLN A 7 5.69 4.49 13.74
C GLN A 7 5.58 3.01 14.09
N MET A 8 6.55 2.19 13.67
CA MET A 8 6.59 0.76 14.03
C MET A 8 6.66 0.57 15.55
N GLU A 9 7.50 1.34 16.25
CA GLU A 9 7.57 1.35 17.72
C GLU A 9 6.21 1.65 18.36
N ALA A 10 5.53 2.69 17.86
CA ALA A 10 4.22 3.08 18.37
C ALA A 10 3.15 2.00 18.14
N ILE A 11 3.15 1.38 16.95
CA ILE A 11 2.23 0.28 16.63
C ILE A 11 2.47 -0.91 17.55
N LEU A 12 3.74 -1.34 17.74
CA LEU A 12 4.09 -2.45 18.63
C LEU A 12 3.75 -2.16 20.10
N ALA A 13 3.83 -0.90 20.53
CA ALA A 13 3.42 -0.51 21.87
C ALA A 13 1.90 -0.56 22.02
N LEU A 14 1.15 0.04 21.11
CA LEU A 14 -0.31 0.09 21.13
C LEU A 14 -0.95 -1.30 21.05
N ASP A 15 -0.40 -2.18 20.24
CA ASP A 15 -0.91 -3.55 20.08
C ASP A 15 -0.91 -4.37 21.38
N ARG A 16 -0.08 -3.98 22.36
CA ARG A 16 -0.07 -4.58 23.71
C ARG A 16 -1.13 -3.99 24.65
N GLU A 17 -1.68 -2.84 24.31
CA GLU A 17 -2.60 -2.06 25.16
C GLU A 17 -4.05 -2.11 24.69
N VAL A 18 -4.29 -2.40 23.39
CA VAL A 18 -5.63 -2.43 22.82
C VAL A 18 -6.10 -3.86 22.56
N PRO A 19 -7.43 -4.13 22.64
CA PRO A 19 -8.00 -5.45 22.36
C PRO A 19 -8.17 -5.69 20.84
N LEU A 20 -7.19 -5.28 20.03
CA LEU A 20 -7.17 -5.38 18.58
C LEU A 20 -5.81 -5.86 18.11
N ASP A 21 -5.79 -6.68 17.08
CA ASP A 21 -4.55 -7.03 16.38
C ASP A 21 -4.18 -5.90 15.39
N LEU A 22 -3.05 -5.25 15.64
CA LEU A 22 -2.56 -4.20 14.76
C LEU A 22 -1.61 -4.80 13.71
N VAL A 23 -1.93 -4.58 12.43
CA VAL A 23 -1.13 -5.06 11.30
C VAL A 23 -0.32 -3.90 10.72
N PRO A 24 0.99 -3.81 11.02
CA PRO A 24 1.81 -2.69 10.58
C PRO A 24 2.14 -2.76 9.10
N THR A 25 2.20 -1.58 8.48
CA THR A 25 2.63 -1.41 7.09
C THR A 25 3.72 -0.35 7.02
N PHE A 26 4.85 -0.67 6.42
CA PHE A 26 5.94 0.25 6.12
C PHE A 26 5.67 0.96 4.80
N LEU A 27 5.48 2.27 4.86
CA LEU A 27 5.06 3.09 3.72
C LEU A 27 6.03 4.27 3.48
N ALA A 28 7.34 4.02 3.53
CA ALA A 28 8.34 5.02 3.15
C ALA A 28 8.19 5.49 1.69
N ALA A 29 7.67 4.61 0.84
CA ALA A 29 7.40 4.89 -0.57
C ALA A 29 6.00 5.51 -0.81
N HIS A 30 5.56 6.44 0.06
CA HIS A 30 4.32 7.20 -0.12
C HIS A 30 4.58 8.54 -0.83
N ALA A 31 5.64 9.22 -0.47
CA ALA A 31 6.02 10.50 -1.07
C ALA A 31 7.54 10.62 -1.18
N VAL A 32 8.00 11.34 -2.19
CA VAL A 32 9.43 11.66 -2.34
C VAL A 32 9.78 12.81 -1.39
N PRO A 33 10.71 12.60 -0.42
CA PRO A 33 11.10 13.64 0.52
C PRO A 33 11.70 14.86 -0.20
N PRO A 34 11.58 16.07 0.37
CA PRO A 34 12.09 17.30 -0.24
C PRO A 34 13.57 17.24 -0.65
N GLU A 35 14.41 16.56 0.13
CA GLU A 35 15.84 16.37 -0.13
C GLU A 35 16.12 15.52 -1.38
N PHE A 36 15.13 14.74 -1.83
CA PHE A 36 15.20 13.93 -3.06
C PHE A 36 14.36 14.50 -4.21
N LYS A 37 13.84 15.72 -4.07
CA LYS A 37 13.03 16.33 -5.12
C LYS A 37 13.77 16.32 -6.47
N GLY A 38 13.12 15.74 -7.51
CA GLY A 38 13.70 15.56 -8.84
C GLY A 38 14.74 14.43 -8.94
N ARG A 39 14.93 13.64 -7.88
CA ARG A 39 15.86 12.50 -7.82
C ARG A 39 15.17 11.28 -7.22
N THR A 40 13.97 10.95 -7.71
CA THR A 40 13.15 9.84 -7.18
C THR A 40 13.88 8.52 -7.21
N ASP A 41 14.66 8.23 -8.28
CA ASP A 41 15.45 7.00 -8.37
C ASP A 41 16.53 6.89 -7.30
N ASP A 42 17.13 8.01 -6.87
CA ASP A 42 18.07 8.01 -5.74
C ASP A 42 17.35 7.61 -4.44
N TYR A 43 16.12 8.11 -4.25
CA TYR A 43 15.32 7.74 -3.09
C TYR A 43 14.88 6.27 -3.13
N VAL A 44 14.47 5.77 -4.30
CA VAL A 44 14.20 4.33 -4.51
C VAL A 44 15.42 3.48 -4.16
N ASN A 45 16.62 3.91 -4.57
CA ASN A 45 17.86 3.22 -4.20
C ASN A 45 18.07 3.20 -2.69
N VAL A 46 17.79 4.31 -1.98
CA VAL A 46 17.88 4.36 -0.50
C VAL A 46 16.87 3.44 0.14
N ILE A 47 15.61 3.41 -0.34
CA ILE A 47 14.59 2.48 0.17
C ILE A 47 15.09 1.05 0.03
N CYS A 48 15.47 0.63 -1.17
CA CYS A 48 15.82 -0.76 -1.47
C CYS A 48 17.11 -1.20 -0.75
N SER A 49 18.16 -0.36 -0.75
CA SER A 49 19.49 -0.77 -0.29
C SER A 49 19.77 -0.48 1.19
N GLN A 50 19.00 0.41 1.82
CA GLN A 50 19.24 0.84 3.19
C GLN A 50 18.01 0.68 4.08
N MET A 51 16.84 1.25 3.67
CA MET A 51 15.69 1.31 4.56
C MET A 51 15.08 -0.07 4.80
N LEU A 52 14.84 -0.86 3.75
CA LEU A 52 14.25 -2.19 3.87
C LEU A 52 15.15 -3.18 4.65
N PRO A 53 16.47 -3.29 4.37
CA PRO A 53 17.35 -4.13 5.19
C PRO A 53 17.37 -3.69 6.65
N THR A 54 17.50 -2.38 6.92
CA THR A 54 17.50 -1.86 8.29
C THR A 54 16.18 -2.13 9.02
N LEU A 55 15.04 -1.99 8.32
CA LEU A 55 13.74 -2.33 8.90
C LEU A 55 13.67 -3.81 9.28
N LYS A 56 14.15 -4.70 8.41
CA LYS A 56 14.15 -6.14 8.68
C LYS A 56 14.96 -6.49 9.93
N ASP A 57 16.18 -5.93 10.03
CA ASP A 57 17.06 -6.16 11.18
C ASP A 57 16.44 -5.59 12.47
N TRP A 58 15.90 -4.39 12.39
CA TRP A 58 15.22 -3.75 13.52
C TRP A 58 13.99 -4.55 13.97
N TRP A 59 13.18 -5.03 13.02
CA TRP A 59 11.99 -5.83 13.30
C TRP A 59 12.36 -7.13 14.01
N ALA A 60 13.37 -7.84 13.52
CA ALA A 60 13.85 -9.07 14.13
C ALA A 60 14.33 -8.86 15.59
N ALA A 61 14.87 -7.68 15.90
CA ALA A 61 15.34 -7.34 17.24
C ALA A 61 14.23 -6.87 18.20
N ASN A 62 13.11 -6.35 17.70
CA ASN A 62 12.12 -5.61 18.51
C ASN A 62 10.71 -6.20 18.50
N ALA A 63 10.33 -6.98 17.48
CA ALA A 63 8.96 -7.44 17.30
C ALA A 63 8.67 -8.86 17.83
N GLY A 64 9.69 -9.57 18.34
CA GLY A 64 9.54 -10.95 18.81
C GLY A 64 9.23 -11.91 17.67
N GLU A 65 8.24 -12.78 17.86
CA GLU A 65 7.83 -13.79 16.88
C GLU A 65 6.79 -13.27 15.85
N ARG A 66 6.55 -11.97 15.81
CA ARG A 66 5.58 -11.38 14.87
C ARG A 66 6.05 -11.52 13.42
N PRO A 67 5.13 -11.76 12.49
CA PRO A 67 5.46 -11.72 11.06
C PRO A 67 6.00 -10.33 10.67
N LEU A 68 6.79 -10.28 9.62
CA LEU A 68 7.28 -9.02 9.07
C LEU A 68 6.10 -8.09 8.72
N PRO A 69 6.26 -6.76 8.86
CA PRO A 69 5.24 -5.80 8.45
C PRO A 69 5.04 -5.86 6.94
N PHE A 70 3.90 -5.39 6.46
CA PHE A 70 3.74 -5.16 5.04
C PHE A 70 4.67 -4.04 4.56
N VAL A 71 5.10 -4.13 3.30
CA VAL A 71 5.72 -3.04 2.57
C VAL A 71 4.75 -2.59 1.49
N ASP A 72 4.55 -1.29 1.40
CA ASP A 72 3.60 -0.66 0.51
C ASP A 72 4.27 0.43 -0.32
N VAL A 73 3.73 0.72 -1.49
CA VAL A 73 4.19 1.78 -2.38
C VAL A 73 3.01 2.53 -2.98
N PHE A 74 3.12 3.84 -3.08
CA PHE A 74 2.16 4.67 -3.80
C PHE A 74 2.54 4.75 -5.28
N CYS A 75 1.97 3.84 -6.07
CA CYS A 75 2.16 3.77 -7.51
C CYS A 75 1.25 4.78 -8.21
N GLU A 76 1.72 6.03 -8.32
CA GLU A 76 0.91 7.13 -8.81
C GLU A 76 1.76 8.20 -9.50
N HIS A 77 1.14 8.93 -10.43
CA HIS A 77 1.77 10.09 -11.05
C HIS A 77 2.15 11.14 -10.00
N GLY A 78 3.41 11.55 -10.00
CA GLY A 78 3.94 12.50 -9.01
C GLY A 78 4.44 11.88 -7.71
N ALA A 79 4.26 10.57 -7.52
CA ALA A 79 4.85 9.78 -6.45
C ALA A 79 5.89 8.80 -7.02
N PHE A 80 5.55 7.54 -7.19
CA PHE A 80 6.43 6.53 -7.77
C PHE A 80 5.78 5.94 -9.03
N ASP A 81 6.52 5.92 -10.14
CA ASP A 81 6.05 5.29 -11.37
C ASP A 81 6.02 3.76 -11.25
N LEU A 82 5.46 3.09 -12.27
CA LEU A 82 5.32 1.64 -12.28
C LEU A 82 6.65 0.89 -12.15
N ALA A 83 7.73 1.40 -12.79
CA ALA A 83 9.05 0.76 -12.75
C ALA A 83 9.71 0.93 -11.38
N GLN A 84 9.57 2.11 -10.77
CA GLN A 84 10.04 2.42 -9.42
C GLN A 84 9.28 1.60 -8.37
N SER A 85 7.96 1.52 -8.50
CA SER A 85 7.09 0.70 -7.63
C SER A 85 7.47 -0.77 -7.70
N ARG A 86 7.67 -1.31 -8.90
CA ARG A 86 8.15 -2.68 -9.10
C ARG A 86 9.47 -2.93 -8.37
N ARG A 87 10.46 -2.06 -8.54
CA ARG A 87 11.78 -2.21 -7.90
C ARG A 87 11.70 -2.26 -6.39
N ILE A 88 10.86 -1.41 -5.79
CA ILE A 88 10.67 -1.38 -4.33
C ILE A 88 10.02 -2.66 -3.85
N LEU A 89 8.91 -3.08 -4.49
CA LEU A 89 8.17 -4.28 -4.10
C LEU A 89 8.98 -5.56 -4.32
N GLU A 90 9.73 -5.68 -5.41
CA GLU A 90 10.63 -6.82 -5.63
C GLU A 90 11.73 -6.88 -4.57
N ALA A 91 12.37 -5.75 -4.23
CA ALA A 91 13.36 -5.70 -3.16
C ALA A 91 12.76 -6.08 -1.79
N ALA A 92 11.53 -5.66 -1.51
CA ALA A 92 10.83 -6.05 -0.29
C ALA A 92 10.52 -7.55 -0.26
N ARG A 93 10.01 -8.09 -1.37
CA ARG A 93 9.72 -9.53 -1.53
C ARG A 93 10.98 -10.38 -1.33
N ASP A 94 12.10 -9.99 -1.93
CA ASP A 94 13.36 -10.71 -1.83
C ASP A 94 13.90 -10.74 -0.39
N LEU A 95 13.54 -9.74 0.43
CA LEU A 95 13.81 -9.72 1.86
C LEU A 95 12.77 -10.48 2.70
N GLY A 96 11.68 -10.98 2.07
CA GLY A 96 10.62 -11.75 2.71
C GLY A 96 9.46 -10.92 3.28
N PHE A 97 9.37 -9.63 2.97
CA PHE A 97 8.23 -8.80 3.35
C PHE A 97 6.99 -9.16 2.53
N PRO A 98 5.79 -9.23 3.15
CA PRO A 98 4.55 -9.24 2.43
C PRO A 98 4.29 -7.86 1.79
N LEU A 99 3.59 -7.83 0.65
CA LEU A 99 3.45 -6.66 -0.19
C LEU A 99 2.02 -6.11 -0.18
N LYS A 100 1.93 -4.78 -0.32
CA LYS A 100 0.73 -4.03 -0.65
C LYS A 100 1.07 -2.96 -1.68
N ILE A 101 0.05 -2.35 -2.28
CA ILE A 101 0.22 -1.25 -3.22
C ILE A 101 -0.99 -0.32 -3.21
N HIS A 102 -0.77 0.99 -3.10
CA HIS A 102 -1.75 1.99 -3.52
C HIS A 102 -1.67 2.10 -5.03
N ALA A 103 -2.75 1.81 -5.71
CA ALA A 103 -2.77 1.67 -7.16
C ALA A 103 -3.96 2.37 -7.80
N ASP A 104 -3.71 3.03 -8.92
CA ASP A 104 -4.73 3.56 -9.81
C ASP A 104 -5.76 4.46 -9.07
N GLU A 105 -5.29 5.26 -8.09
CA GLU A 105 -6.14 6.16 -7.32
C GLU A 105 -6.56 7.36 -8.17
N PHE A 106 -5.61 8.09 -8.73
CA PHE A 106 -5.83 9.28 -9.55
C PHE A 106 -5.63 9.02 -11.05
N GLU A 107 -4.65 8.18 -11.39
CA GLU A 107 -4.36 7.75 -12.78
C GLU A 107 -4.11 6.24 -12.84
N ASN A 108 -4.46 5.61 -13.97
CA ASN A 108 -4.11 4.22 -14.19
C ASN A 108 -2.66 4.12 -14.70
N LEU A 109 -1.77 3.60 -13.85
CA LEU A 109 -0.39 3.30 -14.22
C LEU A 109 -0.14 1.78 -14.41
N GLY A 110 -1.17 0.95 -14.25
CA GLY A 110 -1.05 -0.51 -14.25
C GLY A 110 -0.65 -1.10 -12.89
N GLY A 111 -0.84 -0.33 -11.81
CA GLY A 111 -0.54 -0.76 -10.45
C GLY A 111 -1.34 -1.99 -10.01
N ALA A 112 -2.60 -2.08 -10.42
CA ALA A 112 -3.45 -3.24 -10.18
C ALA A 112 -2.87 -4.53 -10.79
N SER A 113 -2.43 -4.48 -12.03
CA SER A 113 -1.78 -5.61 -12.70
C SER A 113 -0.44 -5.97 -12.06
N LEU A 114 0.35 -4.97 -11.64
CA LEU A 114 1.60 -5.18 -10.92
C LEU A 114 1.38 -5.89 -9.58
N ALA A 115 0.35 -5.49 -8.82
CA ALA A 115 -0.03 -6.14 -7.57
C ALA A 115 -0.30 -7.63 -7.77
N ALA A 116 -1.13 -7.96 -8.75
CA ALA A 116 -1.45 -9.35 -9.09
C ALA A 116 -0.22 -10.16 -9.52
N GLU A 117 0.64 -9.58 -10.35
CA GLU A 117 1.87 -10.22 -10.83
C GLU A 117 2.84 -10.54 -9.70
N LEU A 118 3.03 -9.62 -8.76
CA LEU A 118 3.97 -9.77 -7.64
C LEU A 118 3.39 -10.58 -6.47
N GLY A 119 2.10 -10.91 -6.50
CA GLY A 119 1.42 -11.60 -5.41
C GLY A 119 1.26 -10.71 -4.17
N ALA A 120 0.98 -9.43 -4.37
CA ALA A 120 0.67 -8.54 -3.27
C ALA A 120 -0.61 -8.99 -2.54
N ALA A 121 -0.65 -8.82 -1.22
CA ALA A 121 -1.82 -9.16 -0.43
C ALA A 121 -3.02 -8.29 -0.80
N SER A 122 -2.78 -7.01 -1.08
CA SER A 122 -3.83 -6.11 -1.54
C SER A 122 -3.32 -5.10 -2.58
N ALA A 123 -4.28 -4.63 -3.39
CA ALA A 123 -4.18 -3.43 -4.20
C ALA A 123 -5.27 -2.47 -3.74
N ASP A 124 -4.87 -1.31 -3.28
CA ASP A 124 -5.72 -0.37 -2.57
C ASP A 124 -6.12 0.79 -3.49
N HIS A 125 -7.31 1.39 -3.30
CA HIS A 125 -8.01 2.42 -4.09
C HIS A 125 -8.65 1.93 -5.38
N LEU A 126 -7.89 1.70 -6.44
CA LEU A 126 -8.34 1.13 -7.72
C LEU A 126 -9.43 1.97 -8.45
N VAL A 127 -9.51 3.27 -8.15
CA VAL A 127 -10.56 4.17 -8.70
C VAL A 127 -10.48 4.31 -10.21
N LYS A 128 -9.26 4.26 -10.75
CA LYS A 128 -8.98 4.41 -12.19
C LYS A 128 -8.55 3.10 -12.87
N THR A 129 -8.63 1.98 -12.17
CA THR A 129 -8.29 0.66 -12.73
C THR A 129 -9.11 0.38 -13.98
N SER A 130 -8.44 -0.05 -15.04
CA SER A 130 -9.07 -0.31 -16.32
C SER A 130 -9.76 -1.68 -16.37
N GLN A 131 -10.65 -1.85 -17.35
CA GLN A 131 -11.30 -3.15 -17.59
C GLN A 131 -10.29 -4.24 -18.00
N GLU A 132 -9.14 -3.85 -18.54
CA GLU A 132 -8.07 -4.77 -18.95
C GLU A 132 -7.25 -5.28 -17.75
N ASP A 133 -7.18 -4.51 -16.65
CA ASP A 133 -6.45 -4.87 -15.43
C ASP A 133 -7.26 -5.81 -14.50
N ILE A 134 -8.59 -5.71 -14.51
CA ILE A 134 -9.47 -6.49 -13.64
C ILE A 134 -9.25 -8.01 -13.76
N PRO A 135 -9.06 -8.59 -14.96
CA PRO A 135 -8.78 -10.02 -15.09
C PRO A 135 -7.48 -10.47 -14.41
N ALA A 136 -6.49 -9.63 -14.27
CA ALA A 136 -5.26 -9.95 -13.54
C ALA A 136 -5.54 -10.10 -12.05
N LEU A 137 -6.26 -9.16 -11.44
CA LEU A 137 -6.71 -9.24 -10.05
C LEU A 137 -7.59 -10.47 -9.81
N ALA A 138 -8.56 -10.72 -10.71
CA ALA A 138 -9.51 -11.83 -10.58
C ALA A 138 -8.85 -13.23 -10.66
N LYS A 139 -7.67 -13.35 -11.25
CA LYS A 139 -6.89 -14.59 -11.36
C LYS A 139 -5.81 -14.73 -10.29
N SER A 140 -5.67 -13.76 -9.40
CA SER A 140 -4.69 -13.73 -8.32
C SER A 140 -5.38 -13.86 -6.97
N ASP A 141 -4.58 -14.05 -5.92
CA ASP A 141 -5.02 -13.97 -4.52
C ASP A 141 -4.97 -12.53 -3.97
N THR A 142 -4.66 -11.54 -4.81
CA THR A 142 -4.61 -10.12 -4.42
C THR A 142 -6.01 -9.60 -4.16
N VAL A 143 -6.23 -9.05 -2.98
CA VAL A 143 -7.51 -8.45 -2.61
C VAL A 143 -7.59 -7.02 -3.16
N ALA A 144 -8.62 -6.72 -3.95
CA ALA A 144 -8.97 -5.35 -4.31
C ALA A 144 -9.58 -4.65 -3.09
N VAL A 145 -8.95 -3.62 -2.56
CA VAL A 145 -9.48 -2.87 -1.42
C VAL A 145 -10.10 -1.57 -1.90
N SER A 146 -11.42 -1.49 -1.80
CA SER A 146 -12.15 -0.26 -2.08
C SER A 146 -12.13 0.66 -0.87
N LEU A 147 -11.77 1.92 -1.08
CA LEU A 147 -11.62 2.97 -0.07
C LEU A 147 -12.54 4.15 -0.41
N PRO A 148 -13.88 3.97 -0.36
CA PRO A 148 -14.83 4.95 -0.89
C PRO A 148 -14.84 6.27 -0.14
N GLY A 149 -14.31 6.34 1.08
CA GLY A 149 -14.16 7.57 1.84
C GLY A 149 -13.28 8.61 1.14
N THR A 150 -12.21 8.17 0.49
CA THR A 150 -11.27 9.05 -0.23
C THR A 150 -11.90 9.73 -1.44
N PRO A 151 -12.45 9.05 -2.45
CA PRO A 151 -13.12 9.73 -3.57
C PRO A 151 -14.32 10.55 -3.12
N PHE A 152 -15.05 10.13 -2.07
CA PHE A 152 -16.12 10.94 -1.48
C PHE A 152 -15.59 12.26 -0.91
N GLY A 153 -14.54 12.21 -0.08
CA GLY A 153 -13.93 13.39 0.55
C GLY A 153 -13.33 14.37 -0.48
N LEU A 154 -12.82 13.85 -1.58
CA LEU A 154 -12.28 14.64 -2.70
C LEU A 154 -13.32 15.07 -3.74
N ASN A 155 -14.60 14.72 -3.54
CA ASN A 155 -15.68 15.00 -4.49
C ASN A 155 -15.42 14.43 -5.89
N GLU A 156 -14.83 13.24 -5.95
CA GLU A 156 -14.58 12.50 -7.20
C GLU A 156 -15.87 11.86 -7.71
N ALA A 157 -16.02 11.80 -9.04
CA ALA A 157 -17.18 11.19 -9.68
C ALA A 157 -17.09 9.66 -9.83
N LYS A 158 -15.90 9.09 -9.65
CA LYS A 158 -15.63 7.66 -9.84
C LYS A 158 -15.20 7.01 -8.54
N TYR A 159 -15.49 5.73 -8.43
CA TYR A 159 -15.12 4.86 -7.32
C TYR A 159 -14.49 3.59 -7.88
N THR A 160 -13.89 2.79 -7.00
CA THR A 160 -13.40 1.45 -7.33
C THR A 160 -14.45 0.67 -8.13
N PRO A 161 -14.10 0.02 -9.26
CA PRO A 161 -15.04 -0.79 -10.06
C PRO A 161 -15.36 -2.12 -9.36
N ALA A 162 -15.91 -2.05 -8.14
CA ALA A 162 -16.14 -3.19 -7.25
C ALA A 162 -17.04 -4.26 -7.87
N HIS A 163 -18.08 -3.84 -8.60
CA HIS A 163 -19.00 -4.78 -9.27
C HIS A 163 -18.27 -5.59 -10.36
N GLU A 164 -17.43 -4.94 -11.13
CA GLU A 164 -16.66 -5.57 -12.22
C GLU A 164 -15.62 -6.54 -11.66
N VAL A 165 -14.94 -6.18 -10.55
CA VAL A 165 -13.99 -7.05 -9.85
C VAL A 165 -14.69 -8.32 -9.36
N LEU A 166 -15.82 -8.17 -8.64
CA LEU A 166 -16.60 -9.32 -8.14
C LEU A 166 -17.17 -10.18 -9.27
N LYS A 167 -17.69 -9.56 -10.34
CA LYS A 167 -18.21 -10.27 -11.51
C LYS A 167 -17.13 -11.09 -12.23
N ALA A 168 -15.89 -10.61 -12.22
CA ALA A 168 -14.75 -11.35 -12.78
C ALA A 168 -14.26 -12.47 -11.87
N GLY A 169 -14.76 -12.58 -10.63
CA GLY A 169 -14.35 -13.58 -9.63
C GLY A 169 -13.21 -13.12 -8.72
N GLY A 170 -12.88 -11.83 -8.73
CA GLY A 170 -11.86 -11.26 -7.85
C GLY A 170 -12.31 -11.12 -6.40
N LEU A 171 -11.35 -10.96 -5.50
CA LEU A 171 -11.58 -10.71 -4.08
C LEU A 171 -11.75 -9.20 -3.84
N LEU A 172 -12.68 -8.83 -2.97
CA LEU A 172 -12.96 -7.44 -2.61
C LEU A 172 -13.03 -7.26 -1.10
N ALA A 173 -12.41 -6.20 -0.62
CA ALA A 173 -12.55 -5.71 0.75
C ALA A 173 -12.90 -4.22 0.77
N LEU A 174 -13.39 -3.75 1.92
CA LEU A 174 -13.69 -2.34 2.19
C LEU A 174 -12.85 -1.87 3.38
N ALA A 175 -12.38 -0.63 3.34
CA ALA A 175 -11.73 0.03 4.45
C ALA A 175 -12.02 1.53 4.45
N THR A 176 -11.79 2.19 5.58
CA THR A 176 -12.07 3.62 5.75
C THR A 176 -11.02 4.50 5.13
N ASP A 177 -9.78 4.01 5.05
CA ASP A 177 -8.61 4.83 4.69
C ASP A 177 -8.55 6.12 5.53
N THR A 178 -8.81 6.00 6.84
CA THR A 178 -8.79 7.16 7.74
C THR A 178 -7.42 7.81 7.73
N ASN A 179 -7.35 9.02 7.21
CA ASN A 179 -6.13 9.82 7.12
C ASN A 179 -6.46 11.32 7.11
N PRO A 180 -5.52 12.20 7.51
CA PRO A 180 -5.78 13.64 7.60
C PRO A 180 -5.89 14.35 6.25
N GLY A 181 -5.54 13.70 5.14
CA GLY A 181 -5.49 14.30 3.80
C GLY A 181 -6.81 14.18 3.04
N THR A 182 -7.38 12.99 2.97
CA THR A 182 -8.46 12.67 2.03
C THR A 182 -9.69 12.04 2.67
N SER A 183 -9.55 11.34 3.81
CA SER A 183 -10.66 10.61 4.43
C SER A 183 -10.62 10.72 5.96
N TRP A 184 -11.51 11.49 6.53
CA TRP A 184 -11.62 11.68 7.98
C TRP A 184 -12.65 10.73 8.61
N CYS A 185 -13.09 9.73 7.86
CA CYS A 185 -14.12 8.80 8.27
C CYS A 185 -13.53 7.60 9.01
N GLU A 186 -13.87 7.41 10.28
CA GLU A 186 -13.50 6.23 11.07
C GLU A 186 -14.62 5.17 11.10
N SER A 187 -15.78 5.46 10.48
CA SER A 187 -16.97 4.63 10.58
C SER A 187 -17.11 3.68 9.40
N MET A 188 -16.95 2.39 9.66
CA MET A 188 -17.25 1.34 8.66
C MET A 188 -18.72 1.26 8.27
N GLN A 189 -19.64 1.81 9.09
CA GLN A 189 -21.07 1.89 8.74
C GLN A 189 -21.33 2.96 7.68
N PHE A 190 -20.42 3.94 7.53
CA PHE A 190 -20.53 4.95 6.49
C PHE A 190 -19.94 4.46 5.17
N ILE A 191 -18.92 3.62 5.22
CA ILE A 191 -18.24 3.04 4.07
C ILE A 191 -19.10 1.94 3.44
#